data_47a021da20d5e0e4d30ce4e9fce591b2
#
_entry.id   47a021da20d5e0e4d30ce4e9fce591b2
#
_cell.length_a   1.000
_cell.length_b   1.000
_cell.length_c   1.000
_cell.angle_alpha   90.00
_cell.angle_beta   90.00
_cell.angle_gamma   90.00
#
_symmetry.space_group_name_H-M   'P 1'
#
loop_
_entity.id
_entity.type
_entity.pdbx_description
1 polymer ?
#
loop_
_entity_poly.entity_id
_entity_poly.type
_entity_poly.pdbx_seq_one_letter_code
_entity_poly.pdbx_strand_id
1 'polypeptide(L)'
;VALAAETIGIVTMQEGGATLLRGTSRYVVAEGVRLMPGDILELADKAFSQVEFTDGTIVGLGPQSRFLALSYPPAGAKSSNGELFLLRGWMKLASAPQKGRAIERYGSPLLEVNPDGTAVMQVFAPEAAVFMESGEGRLVQVSGTGRTGDPVRLKTSQFFSCKQDQRGSLAARPSQAFLGTLPRSFMDSLPARAAKFKERNVAPKRSGDFTYAEVQDWINSVPAVRRAMVSHWQSKLADPAFRSAIAAGLKEHPEWDRLINPDKHQDSPAANRSGQPQLSGSR
;
A
#
# COMPACT_ATOMS: atom_id res chain seq x y z
N VAL A 1 -4.03 -23.75 -15.28
CA VAL A 1 -2.66 -23.58 -14.76
C VAL A 1 -2.65 -22.24 -14.05
N ALA A 2 -2.66 -22.24 -12.70
CA ALA A 2 -2.48 -21.03 -11.93
C ALA A 2 -1.06 -20.52 -12.22
N LEU A 3 -0.95 -19.33 -12.81
CA LEU A 3 0.32 -18.62 -12.88
C LEU A 3 0.82 -18.48 -11.43
N ALA A 4 2.00 -19.02 -11.14
CA ALA A 4 2.64 -18.80 -9.86
C ALA A 4 2.77 -17.28 -9.68
N ALA A 5 2.20 -16.74 -8.61
CA ALA A 5 2.28 -15.31 -8.35
C ALA A 5 3.75 -14.91 -8.26
N GLU A 6 4.13 -13.89 -9.05
CA GLU A 6 5.51 -13.45 -9.15
C GLU A 6 5.96 -12.83 -7.83
N THR A 7 7.13 -13.26 -7.34
CA THR A 7 7.74 -12.67 -6.14
C THR A 7 8.19 -11.25 -6.44
N ILE A 8 7.74 -10.29 -5.65
CA ILE A 8 8.07 -8.87 -5.79
C ILE A 8 9.13 -8.38 -4.80
N GLY A 9 9.36 -9.12 -3.73
CA GLY A 9 10.32 -8.76 -2.69
C GLY A 9 10.55 -9.91 -1.71
N ILE A 10 11.47 -9.69 -0.79
CA ILE A 10 11.84 -10.66 0.24
C ILE A 10 12.06 -9.96 1.57
N VAL A 11 11.57 -10.55 2.66
CA VAL A 11 11.85 -10.08 4.01
C VAL A 11 13.30 -10.46 4.37
N THR A 12 14.15 -9.48 4.54
CA THR A 12 15.60 -9.68 4.77
C THR A 12 16.04 -9.44 6.22
N MET A 13 15.20 -8.79 7.02
CA MET A 13 15.33 -8.68 8.48
C MET A 13 13.94 -8.76 9.10
N GLN A 14 13.83 -9.44 10.24
CA GLN A 14 12.61 -9.51 11.03
C GLN A 14 12.96 -9.54 12.52
N GLU A 15 12.53 -8.50 13.23
CA GLU A 15 12.66 -8.40 14.68
C GLU A 15 11.27 -8.20 15.28
N GLY A 16 10.97 -8.88 16.37
CA GLY A 16 9.65 -8.85 16.99
C GLY A 16 8.56 -9.53 16.14
N GLY A 17 7.30 -9.29 16.49
CA GLY A 17 6.14 -9.91 15.84
C GLY A 17 5.70 -9.18 14.59
N ALA A 18 5.51 -9.92 13.48
CA ALA A 18 4.88 -9.42 12.28
C ALA A 18 3.93 -10.46 11.68
N THR A 19 2.83 -9.97 11.12
CA THR A 19 1.79 -10.77 10.46
C THR A 19 1.76 -10.41 8.98
N LEU A 20 1.71 -11.44 8.13
CA LEU A 20 1.43 -11.31 6.71
C LEU A 20 -0.02 -11.69 6.46
N LEU A 21 -0.79 -10.80 5.85
CA LEU A 21 -2.10 -11.13 5.28
C LEU A 21 -1.93 -11.43 3.80
N ARG A 22 -2.29 -12.64 3.40
CA ARG A 22 -2.24 -13.10 2.01
C ARG A 22 -3.50 -13.90 1.69
N GLY A 23 -4.19 -13.54 0.62
CA GLY A 23 -5.51 -14.09 0.34
C GLY A 23 -6.46 -13.86 1.51
N THR A 24 -7.04 -14.89 2.06
CA THR A 24 -7.97 -14.81 3.20
C THR A 24 -7.35 -15.21 4.54
N SER A 25 -6.05 -15.43 4.58
CA SER A 25 -5.36 -16.02 5.74
C SER A 25 -4.26 -15.13 6.29
N ARG A 26 -3.94 -15.36 7.57
CA ARG A 26 -2.83 -14.76 8.29
C ARG A 26 -1.67 -15.75 8.38
N TYR A 27 -0.46 -15.19 8.30
CA TYR A 27 0.79 -15.94 8.40
C TYR A 27 1.77 -15.22 9.32
N VAL A 28 2.61 -15.97 9.99
CA VAL A 28 3.75 -15.43 10.75
C VAL A 28 4.87 -15.11 9.77
N VAL A 29 5.43 -13.91 9.90
CA VAL A 29 6.56 -13.45 9.08
C VAL A 29 7.87 -13.89 9.68
N ALA A 30 8.80 -14.31 8.82
CA ALA A 30 10.19 -14.62 9.15
C ALA A 30 11.12 -14.12 8.04
N GLU A 31 12.41 -14.01 8.35
CA GLU A 31 13.42 -13.71 7.33
C GLU A 31 13.41 -14.78 6.23
N GLY A 32 13.50 -14.34 4.98
CA GLY A 32 13.44 -15.19 3.80
C GLY A 32 12.04 -15.41 3.23
N VAL A 33 10.98 -14.95 3.90
CA VAL A 33 9.62 -14.95 3.36
C VAL A 33 9.56 -14.04 2.14
N ARG A 34 9.04 -14.55 1.04
CA ARG A 34 8.87 -13.82 -0.22
C ARG A 34 7.51 -13.14 -0.25
N LEU A 35 7.48 -11.88 -0.68
CA LEU A 35 6.25 -11.11 -0.85
C LEU A 35 5.72 -11.22 -2.28
N MET A 36 4.41 -11.14 -2.39
CA MET A 36 3.63 -11.14 -3.62
C MET A 36 2.82 -9.84 -3.74
N PRO A 37 2.40 -9.45 -4.95
CA PRO A 37 1.47 -8.31 -5.10
C PRO A 37 0.22 -8.50 -4.23
N GLY A 38 -0.19 -7.45 -3.54
CA GLY A 38 -1.35 -7.47 -2.66
C GLY A 38 -1.09 -7.99 -1.24
N ASP A 39 0.12 -8.40 -0.92
CA ASP A 39 0.49 -8.78 0.45
C ASP A 39 0.44 -7.58 1.39
N ILE A 40 -0.08 -7.82 2.59
CA ILE A 40 -0.11 -6.85 3.67
C ILE A 40 0.80 -7.33 4.79
N LEU A 41 1.69 -6.44 5.28
CA LEU A 41 2.50 -6.66 6.47
C LEU A 41 2.00 -5.79 7.62
N GLU A 42 1.76 -6.38 8.78
CA GLU A 42 1.37 -5.70 10.00
C GLU A 42 2.35 -6.02 11.13
N LEU A 43 2.95 -4.97 11.66
CA LEU A 43 4.00 -5.06 12.67
C LEU A 43 3.49 -4.72 14.07
N ALA A 44 3.96 -5.47 15.06
CA ALA A 44 3.70 -5.21 16.48
C ALA A 44 4.43 -3.95 16.99
N ASP A 45 4.14 -3.53 18.22
CA ASP A 45 4.61 -2.27 18.84
C ASP A 45 6.13 -2.09 18.90
N LYS A 46 6.89 -3.18 18.95
CA LYS A 46 8.37 -3.14 19.05
C LYS A 46 9.04 -3.89 17.91
N ALA A 47 8.31 -4.08 16.81
CA ALA A 47 8.80 -4.85 15.68
C ALA A 47 9.50 -3.98 14.66
N PHE A 48 10.38 -4.63 13.90
CA PHE A 48 11.02 -4.10 12.70
C PHE A 48 11.04 -5.17 11.63
N SER A 49 10.73 -4.79 10.39
CA SER A 49 10.91 -5.64 9.20
C SER A 49 11.66 -4.86 8.13
N GLN A 50 12.62 -5.50 7.47
CA GLN A 50 13.18 -4.98 6.23
C GLN A 50 12.76 -5.86 5.06
N VAL A 51 12.28 -5.22 4.02
CA VAL A 51 11.90 -5.84 2.73
C VAL A 51 12.78 -5.29 1.63
N GLU A 52 13.37 -6.17 0.84
CA GLU A 52 14.08 -5.79 -0.38
C GLU A 52 13.25 -6.24 -1.58
N PHE A 53 12.90 -5.28 -2.45
CA PHE A 53 12.12 -5.50 -3.64
C PHE A 53 13.01 -5.90 -4.82
N THR A 54 12.41 -6.55 -5.81
CA THR A 54 13.14 -7.07 -6.99
C THR A 54 13.74 -5.98 -7.88
N ASP A 55 13.27 -4.74 -7.77
CA ASP A 55 13.84 -3.57 -8.44
C ASP A 55 15.04 -2.94 -7.71
N GLY A 56 15.37 -3.45 -6.51
CA GLY A 56 16.45 -2.95 -5.65
C GLY A 56 16.00 -1.91 -4.63
N THR A 57 14.72 -1.57 -4.57
CA THR A 57 14.16 -0.74 -3.50
C THR A 57 14.25 -1.48 -2.16
N ILE A 58 14.69 -0.79 -1.11
CA ILE A 58 14.75 -1.34 0.26
C ILE A 58 13.79 -0.55 1.13
N VAL A 59 12.91 -1.26 1.84
CA VAL A 59 11.94 -0.68 2.76
C VAL A 59 12.14 -1.26 4.16
N GLY A 60 12.39 -0.40 5.14
CA GLY A 60 12.30 -0.71 6.56
C GLY A 60 10.93 -0.30 7.09
N LEU A 61 10.24 -1.21 7.77
CA LEU A 61 8.97 -0.96 8.46
C LEU A 61 9.22 -0.94 9.96
N GLY A 62 8.81 0.12 10.63
CA GLY A 62 8.98 0.28 12.07
C GLY A 62 7.77 -0.19 12.87
N PRO A 63 7.76 0.11 14.18
CA PRO A 63 6.67 -0.30 15.08
C PRO A 63 5.28 0.12 14.59
N GLN A 64 4.28 -0.73 14.85
CA GLN A 64 2.87 -0.49 14.55
C GLN A 64 2.58 -0.22 13.06
N SER A 65 3.50 -0.56 12.16
CA SER A 65 3.30 -0.36 10.73
C SER A 65 2.27 -1.32 10.16
N ARG A 66 1.39 -0.76 9.32
CA ARG A 66 0.44 -1.49 8.48
C ARG A 66 0.73 -1.11 7.03
N PHE A 67 1.31 -2.03 6.29
CA PHE A 67 1.90 -1.82 4.98
C PHE A 67 1.28 -2.74 3.94
N LEU A 68 1.07 -2.24 2.73
CA LEU A 68 0.50 -2.97 1.59
C LEU A 68 1.37 -2.76 0.35
N ALA A 69 1.74 -3.83 -0.31
CA ALA A 69 2.26 -3.80 -1.68
C ALA A 69 1.08 -3.66 -2.66
N LEU A 70 0.58 -2.42 -2.83
CA LEU A 70 -0.70 -2.13 -3.50
C LEU A 70 -0.68 -2.50 -4.98
N SER A 71 0.38 -2.13 -5.69
CA SER A 71 0.60 -2.54 -7.06
C SER A 71 2.07 -2.76 -7.34
N TYR A 72 2.38 -3.72 -8.21
CA TYR A 72 3.74 -3.99 -8.64
C TYR A 72 3.69 -4.43 -10.11
N PRO A 73 4.39 -3.74 -11.03
CA PRO A 73 4.37 -4.09 -12.43
C PRO A 73 5.04 -5.45 -12.66
N PRO A 74 4.55 -6.27 -13.59
CA PRO A 74 5.21 -7.52 -13.93
C PRO A 74 6.61 -7.27 -14.52
N ALA A 75 7.50 -8.26 -14.37
CA ALA A 75 8.86 -8.17 -14.90
C ALA A 75 8.84 -7.84 -16.40
N GLY A 76 9.66 -6.86 -16.80
CA GLY A 76 9.73 -6.41 -18.21
C GLY A 76 8.61 -5.46 -18.65
N ALA A 77 7.75 -5.00 -17.75
CA ALA A 77 6.76 -3.97 -18.05
C ALA A 77 7.44 -2.68 -18.52
N LYS A 78 6.85 -2.05 -19.55
CA LYS A 78 7.37 -0.78 -20.12
C LYS A 78 7.14 0.43 -19.22
N SER A 79 6.20 0.33 -18.26
CA SER A 79 5.86 1.39 -17.32
C SER A 79 6.09 0.92 -15.88
N SER A 80 6.77 1.73 -15.10
CA SER A 80 6.91 1.58 -13.66
C SER A 80 5.71 2.23 -12.98
N ASN A 81 4.70 1.44 -12.60
CA ASN A 81 3.50 1.93 -11.90
C ASN A 81 3.36 1.29 -10.51
N GLY A 82 4.48 0.81 -9.95
CA GLY A 82 4.47 0.20 -8.62
C GLY A 82 4.11 1.22 -7.55
N GLU A 83 3.27 0.80 -6.64
CA GLU A 83 2.84 1.59 -5.50
C GLU A 83 2.88 0.75 -4.22
N LEU A 84 3.59 1.28 -3.23
CA LEU A 84 3.57 0.78 -1.87
C LEU A 84 2.73 1.72 -1.02
N PHE A 85 1.97 1.18 -0.07
CA PHE A 85 1.05 1.97 0.73
C PHE A 85 1.26 1.72 2.22
N LEU A 86 1.48 2.80 2.98
CA LEU A 86 1.56 2.79 4.43
C LEU A 86 0.25 3.33 5.01
N LEU A 87 -0.59 2.45 5.54
CA LEU A 87 -1.84 2.85 6.18
C LEU A 87 -1.58 3.56 7.51
N ARG A 88 -0.61 3.04 8.27
CA ARG A 88 -0.22 3.55 9.58
C ARG A 88 1.21 3.12 9.90
N GLY A 89 1.88 3.86 10.77
CA GLY A 89 3.19 3.50 11.33
C GLY A 89 4.35 4.22 10.70
N TRP A 90 5.45 3.53 10.57
CA TRP A 90 6.73 4.05 10.14
C TRP A 90 7.29 3.29 8.94
N MET A 91 7.75 4.00 7.94
CA MET A 91 8.43 3.44 6.78
C MET A 91 9.68 4.26 6.47
N LYS A 92 10.84 3.62 6.51
CA LYS A 92 12.08 4.14 5.92
C LYS A 92 12.28 3.46 4.57
N LEU A 93 12.60 4.22 3.55
CA LEU A 93 12.79 3.68 2.22
C LEU A 93 14.10 4.21 1.62
N ALA A 94 14.81 3.34 0.94
CA ALA A 94 15.90 3.67 0.04
C ALA A 94 15.46 3.25 -1.36
N SER A 95 15.19 4.25 -2.21
CA SER A 95 14.69 3.99 -3.56
C SER A 95 15.75 3.36 -4.44
N ALA A 96 15.34 2.43 -5.30
CA ALA A 96 16.20 1.89 -6.34
C ALA A 96 16.69 2.98 -7.29
N PRO A 97 17.81 2.77 -8.00
CA PRO A 97 18.22 3.64 -9.10
C PRO A 97 17.09 3.79 -10.12
N GLN A 98 16.93 4.98 -10.72
CA GLN A 98 15.83 5.26 -11.65
C GLN A 98 15.73 4.27 -12.81
N LYS A 99 16.87 3.82 -13.32
CA LYS A 99 16.92 2.80 -14.39
C LYS A 99 16.52 1.44 -13.83
N GLY A 100 15.34 0.95 -14.22
CA GLY A 100 14.80 -0.35 -13.78
C GLY A 100 13.96 -0.30 -12.53
N ARG A 101 13.70 0.89 -11.97
CA ARG A 101 12.80 1.07 -10.82
C ARG A 101 11.38 0.65 -11.19
N ALA A 102 10.79 -0.23 -10.40
CA ALA A 102 9.41 -0.67 -10.55
C ALA A 102 8.46 0.13 -9.65
N ILE A 103 8.93 0.57 -8.47
CA ILE A 103 8.13 1.32 -7.50
C ILE A 103 8.38 2.81 -7.65
N GLU A 104 7.35 3.57 -7.97
CA GLU A 104 7.43 5.02 -8.14
C GLU A 104 6.67 5.78 -7.07
N ARG A 105 5.67 5.17 -6.43
CA ARG A 105 4.80 5.85 -5.48
C ARG A 105 4.78 5.16 -4.12
N TYR A 106 4.87 5.99 -3.10
CA TYR A 106 4.73 5.57 -1.71
C TYR A 106 3.56 6.35 -1.12
N GLY A 107 2.40 5.70 -1.09
CA GLY A 107 1.13 6.28 -0.68
C GLY A 107 0.86 6.12 0.81
N SER A 108 -0.01 6.98 1.31
CA SER A 108 -0.66 6.88 2.61
C SER A 108 -2.03 7.56 2.55
N PRO A 109 -2.85 7.52 3.61
CA PRO A 109 -4.10 8.24 3.64
C PRO A 109 -3.98 9.76 3.48
N LEU A 110 -2.81 10.34 3.78
CA LEU A 110 -2.60 11.79 3.83
C LEU A 110 -1.53 12.31 2.86
N LEU A 111 -0.62 11.45 2.41
CA LEU A 111 0.53 11.82 1.59
C LEU A 111 0.80 10.79 0.51
N GLU A 112 1.22 11.27 -0.65
CA GLU A 112 1.86 10.46 -1.70
C GLU A 112 3.26 11.04 -1.95
N VAL A 113 4.27 10.18 -1.92
CA VAL A 113 5.68 10.58 -2.09
C VAL A 113 6.30 9.79 -3.22
N ASN A 114 7.12 10.46 -4.03
CA ASN A 114 7.99 9.84 -5.03
C ASN A 114 9.42 10.30 -4.77
N PRO A 115 10.19 9.56 -3.94
CA PRO A 115 11.55 9.94 -3.61
C PRO A 115 12.57 9.37 -4.59
N ASP A 116 13.67 10.10 -4.74
CA ASP A 116 14.90 9.64 -5.38
C ASP A 116 16.03 9.78 -4.35
N GLY A 117 16.24 8.72 -3.57
CA GLY A 117 17.13 8.68 -2.43
C GLY A 117 16.51 8.01 -1.21
N THR A 118 16.85 8.48 -0.01
CA THR A 118 16.37 7.90 1.25
C THR A 118 15.39 8.84 1.94
N ALA A 119 14.23 8.32 2.30
CA ALA A 119 13.20 9.07 3.00
C ALA A 119 12.61 8.25 4.16
N VAL A 120 12.13 8.95 5.18
CA VAL A 120 11.36 8.38 6.30
C VAL A 120 9.95 8.97 6.28
N MET A 121 8.95 8.11 6.25
CA MET A 121 7.54 8.46 6.34
C MET A 121 6.99 8.00 7.68
N GLN A 122 6.24 8.87 8.35
CA GLN A 122 5.45 8.61 9.54
C GLN A 122 3.98 8.86 9.23
N VAL A 123 3.11 7.91 9.60
CA VAL A 123 1.66 8.04 9.42
C VAL A 123 0.95 7.58 10.68
N PHE A 124 0.39 8.50 11.43
CA PHE A 124 -0.48 8.23 12.57
C PHE A 124 -1.64 9.20 12.52
N ALA A 125 -2.73 8.78 11.88
CA ALA A 125 -3.89 9.64 11.71
C ALA A 125 -4.28 10.35 13.02
N PRO A 126 -4.57 11.64 12.97
CA PRO A 126 -4.82 12.45 11.79
C PRO A 126 -3.57 13.13 11.19
N GLU A 127 -2.37 12.70 11.53
CA GLU A 127 -1.10 13.35 11.15
C GLU A 127 -0.22 12.43 10.29
N ALA A 128 0.54 13.04 9.38
CA ALA A 128 1.60 12.38 8.63
C ALA A 128 2.79 13.32 8.41
N ALA A 129 3.97 12.72 8.28
CA ALA A 129 5.19 13.45 8.02
C ALA A 129 6.13 12.67 7.10
N VAL A 130 6.98 13.41 6.38
CA VAL A 130 8.06 12.87 5.55
C VAL A 130 9.34 13.64 5.81
N PHE A 131 10.40 12.92 6.09
CA PHE A 131 11.75 13.45 6.21
C PHE A 131 12.61 12.88 5.08
N MET A 132 13.23 13.77 4.29
CA MET A 132 14.16 13.39 3.23
C MET A 132 15.58 13.33 3.77
N GLU A 133 16.09 12.12 4.07
CA GLU A 133 17.44 11.96 4.61
C GLU A 133 18.52 12.26 3.56
N SER A 134 18.31 11.82 2.32
CA SER A 134 19.22 12.05 1.21
C SER A 134 18.51 12.08 -0.12
N GLY A 135 19.08 12.77 -1.10
CA GLY A 135 18.49 12.90 -2.43
C GLY A 135 17.38 13.95 -2.47
N GLU A 136 16.40 13.72 -3.29
CA GLU A 136 15.24 14.61 -3.45
C GLU A 136 13.96 13.82 -3.74
N GLY A 137 12.81 14.47 -3.62
CA GLY A 137 11.53 13.81 -3.89
C GLY A 137 10.42 14.79 -4.21
N ARG A 138 9.34 14.26 -4.77
CA ARG A 138 8.08 14.98 -4.94
C ARG A 138 7.07 14.42 -3.96
N LEU A 139 6.34 15.32 -3.34
CA LEU A 139 5.29 14.99 -2.38
C LEU A 139 4.01 15.69 -2.78
N VAL A 140 2.87 14.99 -2.65
CA VAL A 140 1.53 15.54 -2.80
C VAL A 140 0.74 15.20 -1.56
N GLN A 141 0.06 16.19 -1.00
CA GLN A 141 -0.91 15.96 0.07
C GLN A 141 -2.18 15.34 -0.53
N VAL A 142 -2.74 14.35 0.16
CA VAL A 142 -3.93 13.62 -0.25
C VAL A 142 -5.03 13.81 0.79
N SER A 143 -6.27 13.85 0.33
CA SER A 143 -7.47 13.81 1.18
C SER A 143 -8.40 12.70 0.69
N GLY A 144 -9.49 12.45 1.41
CA GLY A 144 -10.50 11.47 1.01
C GLY A 144 -11.11 11.72 -0.39
N THR A 145 -11.00 12.95 -0.90
CA THR A 145 -11.49 13.35 -2.23
C THR A 145 -10.41 13.32 -3.33
N GLY A 146 -9.16 13.02 -2.97
CA GLY A 146 -8.05 12.94 -3.92
C GLY A 146 -6.85 13.82 -3.54
N ARG A 147 -6.03 14.15 -4.54
CA ARG A 147 -4.84 15.01 -4.35
C ARG A 147 -5.27 16.44 -4.00
N THR A 148 -4.62 17.01 -2.98
CA THR A 148 -4.92 18.36 -2.49
C THR A 148 -3.69 19.25 -2.63
N GLY A 149 -3.79 20.31 -3.42
CA GLY A 149 -2.74 21.30 -3.63
C GLY A 149 -1.66 20.89 -4.64
N ASP A 150 -0.69 21.78 -4.80
CA ASP A 150 0.42 21.60 -5.73
C ASP A 150 1.47 20.62 -5.16
N PRO A 151 2.19 19.88 -6.03
CA PRO A 151 3.29 19.04 -5.60
C PRO A 151 4.40 19.86 -4.93
N VAL A 152 4.84 19.40 -3.76
CA VAL A 152 5.98 19.97 -3.02
C VAL A 152 7.24 19.20 -3.39
N ARG A 153 8.33 19.92 -3.72
CA ARG A 153 9.65 19.30 -3.88
C ARG A 153 10.36 19.29 -2.54
N LEU A 154 10.77 18.10 -2.13
CA LEU A 154 11.60 17.86 -0.96
C LEU A 154 13.06 17.68 -1.39
N LYS A 155 13.97 18.35 -0.67
CA LYS A 155 15.43 18.18 -0.83
C LYS A 155 15.99 17.49 0.41
N THR A 156 17.22 17.03 0.30
CA THR A 156 17.96 16.48 1.45
C THR A 156 17.82 17.35 2.70
N SER A 157 17.60 16.72 3.83
CA SER A 157 17.37 17.30 5.16
C SER A 157 16.04 18.04 5.34
N GLN A 158 15.24 18.19 4.31
CA GLN A 158 13.92 18.83 4.43
C GLN A 158 12.88 17.89 5.04
N PHE A 159 11.95 18.50 5.73
CA PHE A 159 10.87 17.83 6.45
C PHE A 159 9.53 18.45 6.05
N PHE A 160 8.56 17.60 5.74
CA PHE A 160 7.19 17.99 5.49
C PHE A 160 6.27 17.31 6.50
N SER A 161 5.33 18.06 7.05
CA SER A 161 4.29 17.52 7.91
C SER A 161 2.93 18.08 7.56
N CYS A 162 1.91 17.26 7.71
CA CYS A 162 0.52 17.68 7.53
C CYS A 162 -0.40 17.00 8.54
N LYS A 163 -1.55 17.60 8.72
CA LYS A 163 -2.68 17.07 9.45
C LYS A 163 -3.87 16.98 8.51
N GLN A 164 -4.72 16.01 8.74
CA GLN A 164 -5.96 15.84 7.97
C GLN A 164 -6.72 17.16 7.89
N ASP A 165 -7.23 17.49 6.69
CA ASP A 165 -8.01 18.71 6.40
C ASP A 165 -7.28 20.04 6.67
N GLN A 166 -5.97 20.00 6.87
CA GLN A 166 -5.11 21.18 7.01
C GLN A 166 -4.00 21.17 5.96
N ARG A 167 -3.61 22.38 5.50
CA ARG A 167 -2.47 22.52 4.59
C ARG A 167 -1.18 22.14 5.32
N GLY A 168 -0.40 21.26 4.71
CA GLY A 168 0.88 20.85 5.24
C GLY A 168 1.95 21.93 5.15
N SER A 169 2.99 21.78 5.92
CA SER A 169 4.11 22.72 6.01
C SER A 169 5.44 22.06 5.70
N LEU A 170 6.28 22.79 4.95
CA LEU A 170 7.65 22.42 4.64
C LEU A 170 8.61 23.12 5.60
N ALA A 171 9.52 22.38 6.22
CA ALA A 171 10.56 22.88 7.09
C ALA A 171 11.95 22.44 6.62
N ALA A 172 12.98 23.21 6.95
CA ALA A 172 14.36 22.91 6.60
C ALA A 172 14.94 21.71 7.37
N ARG A 173 14.32 21.34 8.50
CA ARG A 173 14.76 20.23 9.38
C ARG A 173 13.53 19.57 10.03
N PRO A 174 13.64 18.28 10.43
CA PRO A 174 12.59 17.61 11.19
C PRO A 174 12.35 18.27 12.55
N SER A 175 11.11 18.19 13.02
CA SER A 175 10.75 18.66 14.36
C SER A 175 11.38 17.79 15.45
N GLN A 176 11.58 18.36 16.65
CA GLN A 176 12.09 17.59 17.81
C GLN A 176 11.13 16.47 18.20
N ALA A 177 9.82 16.68 18.05
CA ALA A 177 8.82 15.66 18.31
C ALA A 177 8.97 14.45 17.35
N PHE A 178 9.18 14.71 16.06
CA PHE A 178 9.44 13.66 15.08
C PHE A 178 10.74 12.89 15.41
N LEU A 179 11.84 13.60 15.67
CA LEU A 179 13.12 12.99 16.01
C LEU A 179 13.05 12.17 17.31
N GLY A 180 12.32 12.64 18.31
CA GLY A 180 12.14 11.93 19.58
C GLY A 180 11.33 10.65 19.48
N THR A 181 10.52 10.49 18.43
CA THR A 181 9.70 9.30 18.18
C THR A 181 10.24 8.41 17.07
N LEU A 182 11.33 8.83 16.38
CA LEU A 182 11.94 8.06 15.31
C LEU A 182 12.40 6.68 15.80
N PRO A 183 11.98 5.59 15.16
CA PRO A 183 12.42 4.25 15.54
C PRO A 183 13.95 4.12 15.51
N ARG A 184 14.53 3.49 16.54
CA ARG A 184 15.98 3.33 16.64
C ARG A 184 16.58 2.60 15.44
N SER A 185 15.87 1.63 14.88
CA SER A 185 16.24 0.91 13.66
C SER A 185 16.34 1.78 12.41
N PHE A 186 15.83 3.03 12.47
CA PHE A 186 15.89 3.98 11.36
C PHE A 186 17.07 4.95 11.45
N MET A 187 17.83 4.90 12.55
CA MET A 187 19.04 5.73 12.71
C MET A 187 20.16 5.34 11.74
N ASP A 188 20.21 4.06 11.37
CA ASP A 188 21.22 3.51 10.46
C ASP A 188 20.67 3.39 9.02
N SER A 189 21.58 3.21 8.05
CA SER A 189 21.22 2.91 6.68
C SER A 189 20.62 1.50 6.57
N LEU A 190 19.71 1.30 5.59
CA LEU A 190 19.14 -0.01 5.31
C LEU A 190 20.15 -0.84 4.48
N PRO A 191 20.72 -1.94 5.03
CA PRO A 191 21.72 -2.72 4.31
C PRO A 191 21.08 -3.66 3.30
N ALA A 192 21.66 -3.79 2.10
CA ALA A 192 21.24 -4.80 1.14
C ALA A 192 21.65 -6.20 1.63
N ARG A 193 20.69 -7.11 1.76
CA ARG A 193 20.84 -8.46 2.32
C ARG A 193 20.17 -9.56 1.50
N ALA A 194 19.42 -9.22 0.45
CA ALA A 194 18.64 -10.19 -0.36
C ALA A 194 19.50 -11.35 -0.88
N ALA A 195 20.76 -11.09 -1.21
CA ALA A 195 21.70 -12.12 -1.67
C ALA A 195 21.84 -13.31 -0.70
N LYS A 196 21.70 -13.08 0.63
CA LYS A 196 21.78 -14.13 1.66
C LYS A 196 20.62 -15.14 1.59
N PHE A 197 19.54 -14.77 0.90
CA PHE A 197 18.29 -15.55 0.80
C PHE A 197 18.06 -16.09 -0.61
N LYS A 198 19.00 -15.92 -1.55
CA LYS A 198 18.84 -16.33 -2.95
C LYS A 198 18.44 -17.79 -3.10
N GLU A 199 19.05 -18.65 -2.29
CA GLU A 199 18.85 -20.10 -2.30
C GLU A 199 17.84 -20.59 -1.24
N ARG A 200 17.29 -19.66 -0.44
CA ARG A 200 16.33 -19.98 0.61
C ARG A 200 14.91 -19.72 0.13
N ASN A 201 14.05 -20.72 0.22
CA ASN A 201 12.61 -20.58 0.03
C ASN A 201 11.93 -20.81 1.37
N VAL A 202 11.63 -19.74 2.09
CA VAL A 202 10.97 -19.80 3.39
C VAL A 202 9.47 -19.59 3.17
N ALA A 203 8.68 -20.66 3.36
CA ALA A 203 7.24 -20.57 3.35
C ALA A 203 6.73 -19.88 4.62
N PRO A 204 5.85 -18.90 4.54
CA PRO A 204 5.27 -18.27 5.73
C PRO A 204 4.37 -19.27 6.44
N LYS A 205 4.45 -19.33 7.79
CA LYS A 205 3.65 -20.24 8.61
C LYS A 205 2.24 -19.69 8.81
N ARG A 206 1.22 -20.39 8.29
CA ARG A 206 -0.18 -20.02 8.48
C ARG A 206 -0.55 -20.01 9.98
N SER A 207 -1.19 -18.93 10.43
CA SER A 207 -1.65 -18.74 11.82
C SER A 207 -3.17 -18.71 11.97
N GLY A 208 -3.91 -18.71 10.87
CA GLY A 208 -5.38 -18.69 10.85
C GLY A 208 -5.94 -17.83 9.75
N ASP A 209 -7.25 -17.57 9.80
CA ASP A 209 -7.92 -16.61 8.96
C ASP A 209 -8.13 -15.30 9.72
N PHE A 210 -8.24 -14.19 9.00
CA PHE A 210 -8.60 -12.92 9.62
C PHE A 210 -10.12 -12.72 9.69
N THR A 211 -10.54 -11.92 10.66
CA THR A 211 -11.92 -11.44 10.80
C THR A 211 -12.09 -10.05 10.17
N TYR A 212 -13.34 -9.61 9.97
CA TYR A 212 -13.61 -8.24 9.50
C TYR A 212 -12.99 -7.18 10.42
N ALA A 213 -13.11 -7.34 11.74
CA ALA A 213 -12.60 -6.37 12.70
C ALA A 213 -11.07 -6.15 12.59
N GLU A 214 -10.31 -7.21 12.27
CA GLU A 214 -8.86 -7.10 12.10
C GLU A 214 -8.45 -6.34 10.83
N VAL A 215 -9.31 -6.33 9.80
CA VAL A 215 -9.00 -5.72 8.50
C VAL A 215 -9.87 -4.51 8.16
N GLN A 216 -10.72 -4.08 9.08
CA GLN A 216 -11.67 -2.98 8.89
C GLN A 216 -11.00 -1.69 8.41
N ASP A 217 -9.83 -1.35 8.95
CA ASP A 217 -9.09 -0.15 8.57
C ASP A 217 -8.65 -0.19 7.09
N TRP A 218 -8.34 -1.37 6.56
CA TRP A 218 -8.03 -1.57 5.15
C TRP A 218 -9.28 -1.40 4.28
N ILE A 219 -10.39 -1.99 4.71
CA ILE A 219 -11.68 -1.94 4.02
C ILE A 219 -12.23 -0.51 3.98
N ASN A 220 -11.98 0.29 5.02
CA ASN A 220 -12.44 1.68 5.15
C ASN A 220 -11.38 2.72 4.73
N SER A 221 -10.27 2.29 4.16
CA SER A 221 -9.16 3.14 3.73
C SER A 221 -9.52 4.04 2.53
N VAL A 222 -8.52 4.61 1.87
CA VAL A 222 -8.73 5.43 0.67
C VAL A 222 -9.28 4.62 -0.51
N PRO A 223 -9.98 5.24 -1.48
CA PRO A 223 -10.67 4.53 -2.56
C PRO A 223 -9.81 3.56 -3.36
N ALA A 224 -8.53 3.86 -3.58
CA ALA A 224 -7.61 2.97 -4.30
C ALA A 224 -7.39 1.66 -3.54
N VAL A 225 -7.16 1.76 -2.23
CA VAL A 225 -6.97 0.61 -1.33
C VAL A 225 -8.28 -0.17 -1.21
N ARG A 226 -9.43 0.51 -0.99
CA ARG A 226 -10.74 -0.17 -0.91
C ARG A 226 -11.02 -1.02 -2.13
N ARG A 227 -10.79 -0.49 -3.36
CA ARG A 227 -10.97 -1.27 -4.59
C ARG A 227 -10.05 -2.49 -4.66
N ALA A 228 -8.80 -2.35 -4.22
CA ALA A 228 -7.87 -3.48 -4.14
C ALA A 228 -8.36 -4.55 -3.17
N MET A 229 -8.89 -4.15 -1.99
CA MET A 229 -9.42 -5.08 -0.99
C MET A 229 -10.64 -5.84 -1.52
N VAL A 230 -11.52 -5.22 -2.31
CA VAL A 230 -12.62 -5.93 -3.00
C VAL A 230 -12.07 -7.07 -3.85
N SER A 231 -11.08 -6.81 -4.68
CA SER A 231 -10.48 -7.83 -5.56
C SER A 231 -9.79 -8.95 -4.78
N HIS A 232 -9.08 -8.60 -3.70
CA HIS A 232 -8.31 -9.56 -2.90
C HIS A 232 -9.17 -10.42 -1.98
N TRP A 233 -10.29 -9.87 -1.46
CA TRP A 233 -11.07 -10.50 -0.40
C TRP A 233 -12.50 -10.85 -0.77
N GLN A 234 -12.90 -10.74 -2.05
CA GLN A 234 -14.24 -11.14 -2.48
C GLN A 234 -14.58 -12.59 -2.10
N SER A 235 -13.61 -13.51 -2.14
CA SER A 235 -13.81 -14.90 -1.72
C SER A 235 -14.14 -15.05 -0.22
N LYS A 236 -13.74 -14.07 0.62
CA LYS A 236 -14.05 -14.05 2.05
C LYS A 236 -15.54 -13.80 2.32
N LEU A 237 -16.31 -13.33 1.33
CA LEU A 237 -17.77 -13.21 1.44
C LEU A 237 -18.49 -14.57 1.57
N ALA A 238 -17.79 -15.69 1.37
CA ALA A 238 -18.29 -17.02 1.71
C ALA A 238 -18.42 -17.24 3.24
N ASP A 239 -17.70 -16.46 4.04
CA ASP A 239 -17.85 -16.40 5.50
C ASP A 239 -19.05 -15.52 5.85
N PRO A 240 -20.14 -16.07 6.46
CA PRO A 240 -21.34 -15.30 6.74
C PRO A 240 -21.12 -14.11 7.68
N ALA A 241 -20.23 -14.23 8.67
CA ALA A 241 -19.92 -13.17 9.60
C ALA A 241 -19.22 -12.00 8.90
N PHE A 242 -18.24 -12.30 8.04
CA PHE A 242 -17.54 -11.31 7.24
C PHE A 242 -18.50 -10.61 6.26
N ARG A 243 -19.33 -11.38 5.54
CA ARG A 243 -20.35 -10.86 4.63
C ARG A 243 -21.33 -9.92 5.34
N SER A 244 -21.83 -10.30 6.52
CA SER A 244 -22.75 -9.49 7.31
C SER A 244 -22.12 -8.16 7.75
N ALA A 245 -20.85 -8.19 8.20
CA ALA A 245 -20.13 -7.00 8.58
C ALA A 245 -19.88 -6.04 7.41
N ILE A 246 -19.50 -6.57 6.22
CA ILE A 246 -19.39 -5.78 5.00
C ILE A 246 -20.73 -5.13 4.65
N ALA A 247 -21.85 -5.90 4.70
CA ALA A 247 -23.17 -5.38 4.38
C ALA A 247 -23.63 -4.25 5.31
N ALA A 248 -23.26 -4.34 6.60
CA ALA A 248 -23.57 -3.30 7.60
C ALA A 248 -22.81 -1.99 7.36
N GLY A 249 -21.61 -2.05 6.80
CA GLY A 249 -20.72 -0.90 6.57
C GLY A 249 -20.69 -0.38 5.13
N LEU A 250 -21.65 -0.70 4.27
CA LEU A 250 -21.62 -0.33 2.84
C LEU A 250 -21.56 1.17 2.56
N LYS A 251 -21.92 2.02 3.53
CA LYS A 251 -21.81 3.49 3.38
C LYS A 251 -20.35 3.94 3.40
N GLU A 252 -19.52 3.30 4.21
CA GLU A 252 -18.09 3.58 4.37
C GLU A 252 -17.25 2.98 3.24
N HIS A 253 -17.72 1.85 2.66
CA HIS A 253 -17.01 1.12 1.60
C HIS A 253 -17.97 0.68 0.46
N PRO A 254 -18.50 1.63 -0.29
CA PRO A 254 -19.53 1.37 -1.32
C PRO A 254 -19.03 0.49 -2.47
N GLU A 255 -17.73 0.29 -2.62
CA GLU A 255 -17.12 -0.57 -3.62
C GLU A 255 -17.58 -2.03 -3.50
N TRP A 256 -18.06 -2.46 -2.33
CA TRP A 256 -18.57 -3.81 -2.07
C TRP A 256 -20.03 -4.00 -2.49
N ASP A 257 -20.77 -2.92 -2.78
CA ASP A 257 -22.23 -3.00 -3.00
C ASP A 257 -22.61 -3.95 -4.14
N ARG A 258 -21.85 -3.99 -5.22
CA ARG A 258 -22.08 -4.91 -6.34
C ARG A 258 -21.98 -6.39 -5.96
N LEU A 259 -21.14 -6.73 -4.99
CA LEU A 259 -20.96 -8.11 -4.52
C LEU A 259 -21.99 -8.50 -3.45
N ILE A 260 -22.46 -7.52 -2.67
CA ILE A 260 -23.47 -7.73 -1.63
C ILE A 260 -24.87 -7.73 -2.21
N ASN A 261 -25.18 -6.80 -3.14
CA ASN A 261 -26.50 -6.56 -3.74
C ASN A 261 -26.43 -6.68 -5.27
N PRO A 262 -26.11 -7.85 -5.84
CA PRO A 262 -25.95 -8.01 -7.29
C PRO A 262 -27.22 -7.63 -8.08
N ASP A 263 -28.40 -7.92 -7.54
CA ASP A 263 -29.68 -7.66 -8.20
C ASP A 263 -29.97 -6.17 -8.45
N LYS A 264 -29.48 -5.29 -7.56
CA LYS A 264 -29.61 -3.83 -7.75
C LYS A 264 -28.82 -3.30 -8.95
N HIS A 265 -27.84 -4.06 -9.44
CA HIS A 265 -26.94 -3.66 -10.51
C HIS A 265 -27.17 -4.44 -11.82
N GLN A 266 -28.16 -5.34 -11.88
CA GLN A 266 -28.53 -6.09 -13.08
C GLN A 266 -29.44 -5.29 -14.01
N ASP A 267 -30.18 -4.27 -13.53
CA ASP A 267 -31.10 -3.45 -14.31
C ASP A 267 -30.42 -2.17 -14.84
N SER A 268 -29.46 -2.31 -15.73
CA SER A 268 -29.16 -1.29 -16.73
C SER A 268 -29.19 -1.94 -18.11
N PRO A 269 -30.34 -1.94 -18.79
CA PRO A 269 -30.40 -2.40 -20.17
C PRO A 269 -29.49 -1.49 -20.99
N ALA A 270 -28.47 -2.09 -21.62
CA ALA A 270 -27.71 -1.45 -22.66
C ALA A 270 -28.69 -0.84 -23.66
N ALA A 271 -28.71 0.48 -23.77
CA ALA A 271 -29.50 1.20 -24.72
C ALA A 271 -29.22 0.66 -26.12
N ASN A 272 -30.14 -0.15 -26.60
CA ASN A 272 -30.17 -0.72 -27.93
C ASN A 272 -30.43 0.43 -28.94
N ARG A 273 -29.38 1.12 -29.37
CA ARG A 273 -29.43 2.05 -30.49
C ARG A 273 -29.29 1.26 -31.79
N SER A 274 -30.32 0.54 -32.14
CA SER A 274 -30.57 0.11 -33.51
C SER A 274 -31.67 1.02 -34.13
N GLY A 275 -31.29 2.26 -34.37
CA GLY A 275 -32.00 3.15 -35.30
C GLY A 275 -31.45 2.92 -36.70
N GLN A 276 -32.03 1.98 -37.44
CA GLN A 276 -31.90 1.94 -38.88
C GLN A 276 -32.66 3.13 -39.50
N PRO A 277 -32.02 3.94 -40.37
CA PRO A 277 -32.78 4.83 -41.23
C PRO A 277 -33.36 3.99 -42.38
N GLN A 278 -34.66 3.91 -42.46
CA GLN A 278 -35.35 3.44 -43.65
C GLN A 278 -35.11 4.45 -44.79
N LEU A 279 -34.38 4.01 -45.80
CA LEU A 279 -34.38 4.67 -47.10
C LEU A 279 -35.72 4.36 -47.81
N SER A 280 -36.67 5.30 -47.76
CA SER A 280 -37.79 5.31 -48.66
C SER A 280 -37.36 5.84 -50.02
N GLY A 281 -37.30 4.96 -50.99
CA GLY A 281 -37.24 5.35 -52.40
C GLY A 281 -38.61 5.89 -52.87
N SER A 282 -38.55 6.93 -53.69
CA SER A 282 -39.59 7.18 -54.71
C SER A 282 -39.07 8.14 -55.79
N ARG A 283 -39.01 7.58 -56.97
CA ARG A 283 -39.07 8.19 -58.29
C ARG A 283 -37.99 9.19 -58.70
#